data_0399c2c0b91bcfca2cc70c6724df72a5
#
_entry.id   0399c2c0b91bcfca2cc70c6724df72a5
#
_cell.length_a   1.000
_cell.length_b   1.000
_cell.length_c   1.000
_cell.angle_alpha   90.00
_cell.angle_beta   90.00
_cell.angle_gamma   90.00
#
_symmetry.space_group_name_H-M   'P 1'
#
loop_
_entity.id
_entity.type
_entity.pdbx_description
1 polymer ?
#
loop_
_entity_poly.entity_id
_entity_poly.type
_entity_poly.pdbx_seq_one_letter_code
_entity_poly.pdbx_strand_id
1 'polypeptide(L)'
;MAIDFASIQLFGGGGRALPFQNDDDRPLDLPLIKVHADGATDGIFNQEDAIYFYASGVDSWKWSASSERWQHELHPWSDSAYYFLRINGPQNVFGSRIENAVDVSLPVLDELDTHLAKEFHEIESHNIAKSGREFYGERFTSLGSQIYGFSFNIPNLIGDSGWVDSRIAGRTLGATSNYLMECNGKVASTTDISLSESSLLLAQKRSLSVHVPMSGDGVNVEMSFEPGNADAEGWIDYVRVQARQALVFSSGQFFINGTENMSFNNAARYRLSASSSVDQIWDVTDPLSPLRNFLSQEGDVTTWKARQDTTRRFVAFRYGAAKSVRPMGSVDNLDLHGLGHLDLVIVTVPLLDSAAR
;
A
#
# COMPACT_ATOMS: atom_id res chain seq x y z
N MET A 1 -7.27 27.41 24.32
CA MET A 1 -5.79 27.54 24.44
C MET A 1 -5.29 27.76 23.03
N ALA A 2 -4.61 28.86 22.78
CA ALA A 2 -4.00 29.11 21.47
C ALA A 2 -2.69 28.32 21.38
N ILE A 3 -2.52 27.52 20.35
CA ILE A 3 -1.31 26.72 20.13
C ILE A 3 -0.56 27.34 18.97
N ASP A 4 0.71 27.65 19.17
CA ASP A 4 1.57 28.04 18.06
C ASP A 4 1.67 26.89 17.06
N PHE A 5 1.16 27.12 15.85
CA PHE A 5 1.15 26.10 14.81
C PHE A 5 2.56 25.59 14.48
N ALA A 6 3.57 26.45 14.55
CA ALA A 6 4.95 26.05 14.30
C ALA A 6 5.46 25.01 15.33
N SER A 7 4.89 25.00 16.55
CA SER A 7 5.26 24.07 17.61
C SER A 7 4.67 22.66 17.46
N ILE A 8 3.74 22.47 16.53
CA ILE A 8 3.09 21.16 16.32
C ILE A 8 4.00 20.29 15.46
N GLN A 9 4.36 19.14 15.98
CA GLN A 9 5.22 18.15 15.33
C GLN A 9 4.50 16.80 15.25
N LEU A 10 4.59 16.16 14.10
CA LEU A 10 4.05 14.82 13.88
C LEU A 10 5.19 13.86 13.53
N PHE A 11 5.26 12.74 14.24
CA PHE A 11 6.28 11.72 14.04
C PHE A 11 5.64 10.39 13.66
N GLY A 12 6.31 9.60 12.83
CA GLY A 12 5.87 8.26 12.49
C GLY A 12 6.65 7.67 11.32
N GLY A 13 6.76 6.36 11.28
CA GLY A 13 7.45 5.62 10.21
C GLY A 13 6.56 5.25 9.02
N GLY A 14 5.32 5.79 8.93
CA GLY A 14 4.36 5.39 7.90
C GLY A 14 3.80 3.99 8.09
N GLY A 15 4.05 3.33 9.23
CA GLY A 15 3.57 1.98 9.53
C GLY A 15 4.33 0.85 8.83
N ARG A 16 5.40 1.14 8.08
CA ARG A 16 6.17 0.12 7.36
C ARG A 16 6.93 -0.78 8.33
N ALA A 17 7.05 -2.05 7.99
CA ALA A 17 7.94 -2.96 8.70
C ALA A 17 9.39 -2.48 8.62
N LEU A 18 10.11 -2.61 9.71
CA LEU A 18 11.56 -2.39 9.70
C LEU A 18 12.24 -3.47 8.83
N PRO A 19 13.38 -3.16 8.21
CA PRO A 19 14.16 -4.13 7.48
C PRO A 19 14.48 -5.36 8.33
N PHE A 20 14.44 -6.52 7.71
CA PHE A 20 14.68 -7.78 8.40
C PHE A 20 16.16 -7.97 8.79
N GLN A 21 17.05 -7.61 7.89
CA GLN A 21 18.48 -7.71 8.13
C GLN A 21 18.92 -6.57 9.06
N ASN A 22 19.75 -6.91 10.06
CA ASN A 22 20.26 -5.89 10.99
C ASN A 22 21.17 -4.86 10.33
N ASP A 23 21.80 -5.22 9.23
CA ASP A 23 22.73 -4.39 8.48
C ASP A 23 22.04 -3.45 7.49
N ASP A 24 20.74 -3.64 7.24
CA ASP A 24 19.97 -2.77 6.37
C ASP A 24 19.73 -1.40 7.03
N ASP A 25 19.73 -0.35 6.20
CA ASP A 25 19.44 1.00 6.64
C ASP A 25 18.06 1.10 7.29
N ARG A 26 18.05 1.62 8.51
CA ARG A 26 16.81 1.88 9.26
C ARG A 26 16.89 3.23 9.98
N PRO A 27 15.76 3.91 10.15
CA PRO A 27 15.76 5.14 10.94
C PRO A 27 16.14 4.82 12.39
N LEU A 28 17.05 5.62 12.94
CA LEU A 28 17.45 5.52 14.35
C LEU A 28 16.36 6.03 15.29
N ASP A 29 15.50 6.90 14.80
CA ASP A 29 14.39 7.48 15.54
C ASP A 29 13.17 7.64 14.62
N LEU A 30 12.01 7.97 15.18
CA LEU A 30 10.81 8.23 14.40
C LEU A 30 11.01 9.50 13.55
N PRO A 31 10.86 9.39 12.23
CA PRO A 31 10.99 10.54 11.35
C PRO A 31 9.89 11.57 11.58
N LEU A 32 10.26 12.84 11.43
CA LEU A 32 9.32 13.95 11.44
C LEU A 32 8.55 13.97 10.10
N ILE A 33 7.22 13.93 10.18
CA ILE A 33 6.33 13.92 9.02
C ILE A 33 5.91 15.34 8.68
N LYS A 34 5.88 15.65 7.38
CA LYS A 34 5.33 16.92 6.90
C LYS A 34 3.81 16.95 7.02
N VAL A 35 3.30 18.07 7.52
CA VAL A 35 1.86 18.29 7.68
C VAL A 35 1.41 19.53 6.89
N HIS A 36 0.15 19.56 6.50
CA HIS A 36 -0.54 20.71 5.94
C HIS A 36 -1.59 21.21 6.94
N ALA A 37 -1.67 22.50 7.16
CA ALA A 37 -2.76 23.10 7.91
C ALA A 37 -3.77 23.75 6.98
N ASP A 38 -5.02 23.56 7.28
CA ASP A 38 -6.12 24.34 6.77
C ASP A 38 -6.64 25.22 7.91
N GLY A 39 -6.67 26.53 7.69
CA GLY A 39 -7.08 27.55 8.68
C GLY A 39 -5.93 28.32 9.29
N ALA A 40 -4.95 27.70 9.91
CA ALA A 40 -3.90 28.33 10.73
C ALA A 40 -2.97 29.34 9.99
N THR A 41 -3.55 30.24 9.22
CA THR A 41 -2.82 31.28 8.42
C THR A 41 -2.27 32.42 9.27
N ASP A 42 -2.81 32.60 10.47
CA ASP A 42 -2.35 33.56 11.48
C ASP A 42 -1.22 33.02 12.37
N GLY A 43 -0.80 31.77 12.13
CA GLY A 43 0.23 31.08 12.92
C GLY A 43 -0.29 30.45 14.20
N ILE A 44 -1.57 30.56 14.49
CA ILE A 44 -2.20 30.00 15.67
C ILE A 44 -3.11 28.85 15.25
N PHE A 45 -3.00 27.72 15.89
CA PHE A 45 -3.90 26.59 15.72
C PHE A 45 -5.01 26.65 16.74
N ASN A 46 -6.25 26.73 16.27
CA ASN A 46 -7.45 26.86 17.08
C ASN A 46 -8.51 25.81 16.67
N GLN A 47 -9.73 25.94 17.21
CA GLN A 47 -10.77 24.92 17.06
C GLN A 47 -11.31 24.76 15.63
N GLU A 48 -11.19 25.79 14.79
CA GLU A 48 -11.69 25.79 13.40
C GLU A 48 -10.64 25.28 12.42
N ASP A 49 -9.40 25.09 12.87
CA ASP A 49 -8.29 24.67 12.04
C ASP A 49 -8.16 23.15 11.99
N ALA A 50 -7.59 22.66 10.91
CA ALA A 50 -7.32 21.24 10.70
C ALA A 50 -5.90 20.98 10.25
N ILE A 51 -5.33 19.86 10.71
CA ILE A 51 -4.03 19.37 10.26
C ILE A 51 -4.25 18.12 9.40
N TYR A 52 -3.68 18.14 8.22
CA TYR A 52 -3.68 17.01 7.29
C TYR A 52 -2.28 16.47 7.12
N PHE A 53 -2.16 15.16 7.04
CA PHE A 53 -0.92 14.49 6.72
C PHE A 53 -1.20 13.22 5.88
N TYR A 54 -0.19 12.76 5.17
CA TYR A 54 -0.30 11.54 4.42
C TYR A 54 0.05 10.33 5.28
N ALA A 55 -0.89 9.41 5.42
CA ALA A 55 -0.72 8.14 6.11
C ALA A 55 -0.71 7.01 5.08
N SER A 56 0.46 6.41 4.83
CA SER A 56 0.62 5.39 3.79
C SER A 56 -0.01 4.03 4.11
N GLY A 57 -0.40 3.81 5.38
CA GLY A 57 -0.80 2.48 5.84
C GLY A 57 0.40 1.57 6.09
N VAL A 58 0.12 0.36 6.57
CA VAL A 58 1.15 -0.64 6.92
C VAL A 58 1.61 -1.43 5.70
N ASP A 59 0.70 -1.75 4.80
CA ASP A 59 1.02 -2.46 3.58
C ASP A 59 1.71 -1.55 2.58
N SER A 60 2.70 -2.08 1.93
CA SER A 60 3.52 -1.33 1.00
C SER A 60 3.38 -1.82 -0.43
N TRP A 61 3.67 -0.92 -1.38
CA TRP A 61 3.75 -1.24 -2.78
C TRP A 61 5.09 -0.80 -3.33
N LYS A 62 5.79 -1.72 -4.00
CA LYS A 62 7.06 -1.47 -4.66
C LYS A 62 6.91 -1.67 -6.16
N TRP A 63 7.45 -0.75 -6.94
CA TRP A 63 7.54 -0.92 -8.38
C TRP A 63 8.63 -1.90 -8.74
N SER A 64 8.32 -2.90 -9.55
CA SER A 64 9.27 -3.85 -10.10
C SER A 64 9.56 -3.50 -11.55
N ALA A 65 10.75 -2.99 -11.82
CA ALA A 65 11.17 -2.63 -13.18
C ALA A 65 11.29 -3.86 -14.11
N SER A 66 11.58 -5.04 -13.56
CA SER A 66 11.71 -6.27 -14.36
C SER A 66 10.37 -6.83 -14.84
N SER A 67 9.31 -6.63 -14.08
CA SER A 67 7.95 -7.05 -14.45
C SER A 67 7.06 -5.90 -14.92
N GLU A 68 7.55 -4.65 -14.79
CA GLU A 68 6.80 -3.42 -15.08
C GLU A 68 5.46 -3.38 -14.35
N ARG A 69 5.46 -3.77 -13.07
CA ARG A 69 4.26 -3.89 -12.23
C ARG A 69 4.55 -3.54 -10.78
N TRP A 70 3.51 -3.14 -10.09
CA TRP A 70 3.52 -2.95 -8.65
C TRP A 70 3.42 -4.30 -7.93
N GLN A 71 4.23 -4.47 -6.91
CA GLN A 71 4.20 -5.61 -6.00
C GLN A 71 3.82 -5.11 -4.61
N HIS A 72 2.80 -5.73 -4.01
CA HIS A 72 2.42 -5.43 -2.64
C HIS A 72 3.24 -6.28 -1.67
N GLU A 73 3.35 -5.79 -0.46
CA GLU A 73 4.02 -6.46 0.65
C GLU A 73 3.23 -6.14 1.92
N LEU A 74 2.65 -7.18 2.53
CA LEU A 74 1.95 -7.05 3.81
C LEU A 74 2.94 -6.78 4.94
N HIS A 75 2.48 -6.03 5.94
CA HIS A 75 3.24 -5.87 7.18
C HIS A 75 3.11 -7.16 8.01
N PRO A 76 4.21 -7.89 8.31
CA PRO A 76 4.12 -9.22 8.90
C PRO A 76 3.68 -9.24 10.37
N TRP A 77 3.54 -8.08 11.04
CA TRP A 77 3.33 -7.99 12.48
C TRP A 77 2.21 -7.04 12.90
N SER A 78 1.74 -6.17 12.04
CA SER A 78 0.75 -5.15 12.39
C SER A 78 -0.16 -4.80 11.22
N ASP A 79 -1.42 -4.57 11.51
CA ASP A 79 -2.44 -4.02 10.63
C ASP A 79 -2.68 -2.52 10.85
N SER A 80 -1.92 -1.90 11.76
CA SER A 80 -2.13 -0.54 12.21
C SER A 80 -0.85 0.28 12.21
N ALA A 81 -0.91 1.52 11.68
CA ALA A 81 0.15 2.50 11.74
C ALA A 81 -0.09 3.48 12.88
N TYR A 82 0.95 3.79 13.64
CA TYR A 82 0.91 4.72 14.76
C TYR A 82 1.68 5.98 14.45
N TYR A 83 1.11 7.12 14.87
CA TYR A 83 1.70 8.45 14.73
C TYR A 83 1.72 9.13 16.08
N PHE A 84 2.74 9.93 16.33
CA PHE A 84 2.95 10.62 17.60
C PHE A 84 2.91 12.12 17.38
N LEU A 85 1.95 12.77 18.01
CA LEU A 85 1.79 14.22 17.99
C LEU A 85 2.50 14.82 19.21
N ARG A 86 3.41 15.76 18.99
CA ARG A 86 4.05 16.55 20.04
C ARG A 86 3.71 18.02 19.86
N ILE A 87 3.32 18.66 20.95
CA ILE A 87 3.02 20.09 21.02
C ILE A 87 3.97 20.71 22.01
N ASN A 88 4.48 21.92 21.73
CA ASN A 88 5.40 22.66 22.58
C ASN A 88 6.68 21.85 22.93
N GLY A 89 7.25 21.22 21.94
CA GLY A 89 8.57 20.57 22.07
C GLY A 89 9.68 21.56 22.41
N PRO A 90 10.95 21.10 22.44
CA PRO A 90 12.10 21.97 22.73
C PRO A 90 12.08 23.22 21.85
N GLN A 91 12.39 24.37 22.46
CA GLN A 91 12.51 25.63 21.72
C GLN A 91 13.52 25.44 20.58
N ASN A 92 13.19 25.93 19.39
CA ASN A 92 13.94 25.82 18.14
C ASN A 92 13.77 24.52 17.33
N VAL A 93 12.88 23.62 17.72
CA VAL A 93 12.50 22.48 16.88
C VAL A 93 11.09 22.71 16.36
N PHE A 94 11.00 23.12 15.09
CA PHE A 94 9.72 23.40 14.44
C PHE A 94 9.17 22.15 13.76
N GLY A 95 7.84 22.09 13.66
CA GLY A 95 7.18 21.05 12.89
C GLY A 95 7.45 21.20 11.39
N SER A 96 7.51 20.10 10.68
CA SER A 96 7.72 20.09 9.23
C SER A 96 6.42 20.34 8.49
N ARG A 97 6.48 21.09 7.42
CA ARG A 97 5.30 21.51 6.62
C ARG A 97 5.38 20.96 5.20
N ILE A 98 4.22 20.61 4.64
CA ILE A 98 4.13 20.23 3.23
C ILE A 98 4.43 21.47 2.40
N GLU A 99 5.48 21.38 1.60
CA GLU A 99 5.91 22.40 0.67
C GLU A 99 5.22 22.23 -0.68
N ASN A 100 5.26 23.29 -1.50
CA ASN A 100 4.87 23.18 -2.88
C ASN A 100 5.92 22.36 -3.66
N ALA A 101 5.47 21.55 -4.58
CA ALA A 101 6.34 20.94 -5.57
C ALA A 101 7.07 22.05 -6.36
N VAL A 102 8.27 21.76 -6.82
CA VAL A 102 8.99 22.70 -7.69
C VAL A 102 8.23 22.78 -9.02
N ASP A 103 8.02 24.01 -9.51
CA ASP A 103 7.41 24.18 -10.83
C ASP A 103 8.30 23.52 -11.90
N VAL A 104 7.67 22.66 -12.69
CA VAL A 104 8.38 21.86 -13.67
C VAL A 104 8.49 22.66 -14.97
N SER A 105 9.68 23.25 -15.21
CA SER A 105 10.00 23.97 -16.44
C SER A 105 10.40 23.07 -17.61
N LEU A 106 10.46 21.76 -17.40
CA LEU A 106 10.79 20.77 -18.43
C LEU A 106 9.69 20.69 -19.50
N PRO A 107 10.05 20.34 -20.75
CA PRO A 107 9.07 20.15 -21.80
C PRO A 107 8.11 19.00 -21.42
N VAL A 108 6.81 19.26 -21.62
CA VAL A 108 5.76 18.25 -21.46
C VAL A 108 5.70 17.46 -22.75
N LEU A 109 6.05 16.17 -22.68
CA LEU A 109 5.95 15.25 -23.81
C LEU A 109 4.72 14.36 -23.73
N ASP A 110 4.26 14.04 -22.53
CA ASP A 110 3.12 13.16 -22.32
C ASP A 110 1.97 13.89 -21.64
N GLU A 111 0.78 13.68 -22.16
CA GLU A 111 -0.47 13.99 -21.47
C GLU A 111 -1.10 12.69 -20.98
N LEU A 112 -1.29 12.58 -19.67
CA LEU A 112 -1.72 11.38 -19.01
C LEU A 112 -3.12 11.59 -18.41
N ASP A 113 -4.08 10.85 -18.91
CA ASP A 113 -5.46 10.80 -18.42
C ASP A 113 -5.81 9.42 -17.83
N THR A 114 -4.81 8.56 -17.69
CA THR A 114 -4.92 7.21 -17.13
C THR A 114 -3.77 6.93 -16.15
N HIS A 115 -3.96 5.95 -15.30
CA HIS A 115 -2.93 5.39 -14.44
C HIS A 115 -3.05 3.87 -14.33
N LEU A 116 -2.09 3.22 -13.67
CA LEU A 116 -2.18 1.80 -13.35
C LEU A 116 -2.84 1.64 -11.98
N ALA A 117 -4.13 1.31 -11.98
CA ALA A 117 -4.84 0.89 -10.77
C ALA A 117 -4.30 -0.46 -10.30
N LYS A 118 -4.33 -0.67 -9.00
CA LYS A 118 -3.81 -1.88 -8.35
C LYS A 118 -4.61 -2.20 -7.12
N GLU A 119 -5.03 -3.45 -7.02
CA GLU A 119 -5.75 -4.01 -5.89
C GLU A 119 -5.20 -5.39 -5.58
N PHE A 120 -5.34 -5.84 -4.35
CA PHE A 120 -4.99 -7.20 -3.96
C PHE A 120 -5.92 -7.73 -2.88
N HIS A 121 -5.95 -9.06 -2.78
CA HIS A 121 -6.51 -9.81 -1.67
C HIS A 121 -5.44 -10.75 -1.14
N GLU A 122 -5.17 -10.66 0.14
CA GLU A 122 -4.26 -11.55 0.87
C GLU A 122 -4.70 -11.58 2.33
N ILE A 123 -4.82 -12.78 2.90
CA ILE A 123 -5.11 -13.00 4.31
C ILE A 123 -4.13 -14.02 4.88
N GLU A 124 -3.75 -13.83 6.14
CA GLU A 124 -2.73 -14.61 6.84
C GLU A 124 -3.36 -15.58 7.84
N SER A 125 -4.00 -16.67 7.34
CA SER A 125 -4.80 -17.59 8.16
C SER A 125 -4.10 -18.91 8.49
N HIS A 126 -3.27 -19.42 7.58
CA HIS A 126 -2.68 -20.74 7.66
C HIS A 126 -1.17 -20.74 7.58
N ASN A 127 -0.49 -21.12 8.66
CA ASN A 127 0.95 -21.37 8.65
C ASN A 127 1.21 -22.87 8.47
N ILE A 128 1.58 -23.28 7.25
CA ILE A 128 1.75 -24.70 6.89
C ILE A 128 2.93 -25.31 7.67
N ALA A 129 3.99 -24.55 7.87
CA ALA A 129 5.19 -25.01 8.59
C ALA A 129 5.04 -24.94 10.11
N LYS A 130 3.98 -24.29 10.63
CA LYS A 130 3.78 -23.97 12.05
C LYS A 130 4.97 -23.22 12.67
N SER A 131 5.70 -22.50 11.84
CA SER A 131 6.88 -21.71 12.20
C SER A 131 7.21 -20.70 11.10
N GLY A 132 8.06 -19.72 11.42
CA GLY A 132 8.44 -18.67 10.45
C GLY A 132 7.34 -17.64 10.23
N ARG A 133 7.39 -16.97 9.09
CA ARG A 133 6.57 -15.79 8.78
C ARG A 133 5.70 -15.96 7.54
N GLU A 134 5.67 -17.15 6.96
CA GLU A 134 4.92 -17.43 5.76
C GLU A 134 3.58 -18.02 6.12
N PHE A 135 2.54 -17.27 5.81
CA PHE A 135 1.16 -17.66 6.00
C PHE A 135 0.47 -17.70 4.64
N TYR A 136 -0.71 -18.29 4.62
CA TYR A 136 -1.57 -18.43 3.46
C TYR A 136 -3.01 -18.15 3.84
N GLY A 137 -3.81 -17.75 2.87
CA GLY A 137 -5.22 -17.45 3.06
C GLY A 137 -6.13 -18.65 2.90
N GLU A 138 -6.94 -18.65 1.89
CA GLU A 138 -7.96 -19.65 1.63
C GLU A 138 -7.35 -21.04 1.43
N ARG A 139 -7.93 -22.02 2.10
CA ARG A 139 -7.48 -23.42 2.05
C ARG A 139 -8.46 -24.27 1.26
N PHE A 140 -7.93 -25.01 0.32
CA PHE A 140 -8.63 -26.09 -0.38
C PHE A 140 -8.32 -27.44 0.27
N THR A 141 -9.30 -28.33 0.23
CA THR A 141 -9.18 -29.71 0.69
C THR A 141 -9.68 -30.67 -0.39
N SER A 142 -9.45 -31.95 -0.21
CA SER A 142 -9.98 -32.98 -1.10
C SER A 142 -11.51 -33.19 -1.00
N LEU A 143 -12.18 -32.51 -0.08
CA LEU A 143 -13.62 -32.66 0.17
C LEU A 143 -14.44 -31.82 -0.83
N GLY A 144 -14.52 -32.27 -2.06
CA GLY A 144 -15.32 -31.66 -3.13
C GLY A 144 -14.61 -30.51 -3.85
N SER A 145 -15.23 -30.01 -4.92
CA SER A 145 -14.74 -28.85 -5.66
C SER A 145 -15.01 -27.59 -4.84
N GLN A 146 -13.95 -26.90 -4.45
CA GLN A 146 -14.02 -25.62 -3.75
C GLN A 146 -13.63 -24.52 -4.73
N ILE A 147 -14.38 -23.41 -4.70
CA ILE A 147 -14.11 -22.23 -5.50
C ILE A 147 -14.09 -21.03 -4.56
N TYR A 148 -13.04 -20.22 -4.67
CA TYR A 148 -12.96 -18.94 -4.00
C TYR A 148 -13.04 -17.82 -5.04
N GLY A 149 -13.96 -16.90 -4.82
CA GLY A 149 -14.20 -15.75 -5.69
C GLY A 149 -13.71 -14.45 -5.04
N PHE A 150 -13.01 -13.64 -5.81
CA PHE A 150 -12.47 -12.34 -5.43
C PHE A 150 -12.99 -11.27 -6.38
N SER A 151 -13.58 -10.22 -5.82
CA SER A 151 -14.11 -9.10 -6.60
C SER A 151 -13.33 -7.83 -6.29
N PHE A 152 -12.74 -7.23 -7.32
CA PHE A 152 -11.98 -6.01 -7.24
C PHE A 152 -12.76 -4.87 -7.90
N ASN A 153 -13.07 -3.82 -7.16
CA ASN A 153 -13.79 -2.65 -7.67
C ASN A 153 -12.81 -1.65 -8.25
N ILE A 154 -12.64 -1.66 -9.55
CA ILE A 154 -11.79 -0.72 -10.28
C ILE A 154 -12.67 -0.03 -11.33
N PRO A 155 -13.30 1.11 -11.00
CA PRO A 155 -14.20 1.81 -11.90
C PRO A 155 -13.44 2.47 -13.06
N ASN A 156 -14.13 2.72 -14.15
CA ASN A 156 -13.57 3.41 -15.32
C ASN A 156 -12.33 2.72 -15.92
N LEU A 157 -12.33 1.41 -16.00
CA LEU A 157 -11.28 0.67 -16.70
C LEU A 157 -11.17 1.12 -18.14
N ILE A 158 -9.96 1.37 -18.60
CA ILE A 158 -9.63 1.74 -19.98
C ILE A 158 -8.70 0.69 -20.59
N GLY A 159 -9.03 0.30 -21.79
CA GLY A 159 -8.29 -0.75 -22.48
C GLY A 159 -8.96 -2.11 -22.29
N ASP A 160 -8.39 -3.07 -22.92
CA ASP A 160 -8.95 -4.40 -23.11
C ASP A 160 -8.26 -5.44 -22.23
N SER A 161 -7.24 -5.03 -21.45
CA SER A 161 -6.46 -5.99 -20.70
C SER A 161 -5.78 -5.38 -19.46
N GLY A 162 -5.48 -6.27 -18.53
CA GLY A 162 -4.74 -6.02 -17.32
C GLY A 162 -4.05 -7.30 -16.84
N TRP A 163 -3.39 -7.21 -15.71
CA TRP A 163 -2.66 -8.31 -15.12
C TRP A 163 -3.39 -8.89 -13.92
N VAL A 164 -3.44 -10.22 -13.86
CA VAL A 164 -3.79 -10.96 -12.66
C VAL A 164 -2.58 -11.78 -12.26
N ASP A 165 -2.11 -11.54 -11.04
CA ASP A 165 -1.05 -12.30 -10.41
C ASP A 165 -1.61 -13.06 -9.20
N SER A 166 -1.18 -14.30 -9.00
CA SER A 166 -1.49 -15.06 -7.79
C SER A 166 -0.28 -15.89 -7.38
N ARG A 167 -0.11 -16.06 -6.09
CA ARG A 167 0.81 -17.06 -5.52
C ARG A 167 -0.03 -18.08 -4.76
N ILE A 168 0.27 -19.35 -4.99
CA ILE A 168 -0.42 -20.48 -4.40
C ILE A 168 0.58 -21.48 -3.83
N ALA A 169 0.11 -22.30 -2.93
CA ALA A 169 0.83 -23.49 -2.46
C ALA A 169 -0.09 -24.68 -2.50
N GLY A 170 0.48 -25.87 -2.67
CA GLY A 170 -0.30 -27.10 -2.62
C GLY A 170 0.55 -28.29 -2.22
N ARG A 171 -0.10 -29.28 -1.66
CA ARG A 171 0.48 -30.56 -1.26
C ARG A 171 -0.35 -31.69 -1.84
N THR A 172 0.25 -32.46 -2.75
CA THR A 172 -0.34 -33.67 -3.30
C THR A 172 0.79 -34.70 -3.47
N LEU A 173 0.78 -35.74 -2.66
CA LEU A 173 1.82 -36.77 -2.67
C LEU A 173 1.44 -37.92 -3.61
N GLY A 174 2.34 -38.28 -4.52
CA GLY A 174 2.15 -39.42 -5.44
C GLY A 174 1.04 -39.22 -6.49
N ALA A 175 0.48 -38.03 -6.58
CA ALA A 175 -0.56 -37.69 -7.55
C ALA A 175 -0.39 -36.21 -7.98
N THR A 176 -1.21 -35.76 -8.90
CA THR A 176 -1.22 -34.38 -9.40
C THR A 176 -2.55 -33.74 -9.10
N SER A 177 -2.54 -32.60 -8.43
CA SER A 177 -3.69 -31.68 -8.32
C SER A 177 -3.54 -30.55 -9.31
N ASN A 178 -4.66 -29.95 -9.69
CA ASN A 178 -4.67 -28.84 -10.64
C ASN A 178 -5.32 -27.61 -10.01
N TYR A 179 -4.68 -26.45 -10.19
CA TYR A 179 -5.30 -25.14 -9.93
C TYR A 179 -5.80 -24.52 -11.23
N LEU A 180 -7.00 -24.00 -11.18
CA LEU A 180 -7.61 -23.22 -12.24
C LEU A 180 -7.88 -21.81 -11.73
N MET A 181 -7.40 -20.82 -12.48
CA MET A 181 -7.71 -19.41 -12.27
C MET A 181 -8.55 -18.90 -13.43
N GLU A 182 -9.71 -18.37 -13.11
CA GLU A 182 -10.59 -17.71 -14.07
C GLU A 182 -10.65 -16.21 -13.78
N CYS A 183 -10.76 -15.41 -14.83
CA CYS A 183 -10.95 -13.98 -14.74
C CYS A 183 -12.16 -13.57 -15.59
N ASN A 184 -13.12 -12.87 -14.97
CA ASN A 184 -14.37 -12.45 -15.60
C ASN A 184 -15.08 -13.61 -16.35
N GLY A 185 -15.13 -14.79 -15.73
CA GLY A 185 -15.79 -15.99 -16.26
C GLY A 185 -15.05 -16.68 -17.40
N LYS A 186 -13.78 -16.39 -17.61
CA LYS A 186 -12.93 -17.05 -18.62
C LYS A 186 -11.70 -17.65 -17.97
N VAL A 187 -11.30 -18.83 -18.42
CA VAL A 187 -10.06 -19.47 -17.99
C VAL A 187 -8.88 -18.54 -18.31
N ALA A 188 -8.17 -18.15 -17.27
CA ALA A 188 -7.02 -17.27 -17.35
C ALA A 188 -5.70 -18.06 -17.26
N SER A 189 -5.62 -19.02 -16.35
CA SER A 189 -4.43 -19.86 -16.17
C SER A 189 -4.76 -21.16 -15.46
N THR A 190 -3.91 -22.17 -15.70
CA THR A 190 -3.94 -23.44 -14.96
C THR A 190 -2.52 -23.78 -14.52
N THR A 191 -2.38 -24.49 -13.41
CA THR A 191 -1.07 -25.01 -12.97
C THR A 191 -1.22 -26.27 -12.14
N ASP A 192 -0.23 -27.14 -12.22
CA ASP A 192 -0.20 -28.41 -11.53
C ASP A 192 0.65 -28.34 -10.25
N ILE A 193 0.19 -29.06 -9.25
CA ILE A 193 0.88 -29.31 -8.00
C ILE A 193 1.09 -30.82 -7.86
N SER A 194 2.35 -31.24 -7.74
CA SER A 194 2.69 -32.65 -7.58
C SER A 194 3.97 -32.79 -6.76
N LEU A 195 3.95 -33.64 -5.75
CA LEU A 195 5.11 -34.01 -4.93
C LEU A 195 5.30 -35.53 -4.98
N SER A 196 6.53 -35.99 -4.99
CA SER A 196 6.80 -37.43 -4.84
C SER A 196 6.32 -37.93 -3.46
N GLU A 197 5.96 -39.20 -3.35
CA GLU A 197 5.54 -39.81 -2.08
C GLU A 197 6.58 -39.67 -0.97
N SER A 198 7.87 -39.62 -1.34
CA SER A 198 9.00 -39.49 -0.42
C SER A 198 9.39 -38.05 -0.17
N SER A 199 8.65 -37.05 -0.68
CA SER A 199 8.97 -35.64 -0.51
C SER A 199 8.89 -35.21 0.95
N LEU A 200 9.91 -34.52 1.43
CA LEU A 200 9.95 -33.85 2.72
C LEU A 200 9.40 -32.42 2.67
N LEU A 201 9.07 -31.91 1.48
CA LEU A 201 8.47 -30.60 1.34
C LEU A 201 7.04 -30.60 1.91
N LEU A 202 6.73 -29.60 2.71
CA LEU A 202 5.40 -29.42 3.28
C LEU A 202 4.37 -29.01 2.21
N ALA A 203 4.80 -28.20 1.23
CA ALA A 203 4.00 -27.80 0.08
C ALA A 203 4.90 -27.35 -1.07
N GLN A 204 4.38 -27.39 -2.28
CA GLN A 204 4.99 -26.83 -3.48
C GLN A 204 4.34 -25.48 -3.78
N LYS A 205 5.16 -24.46 -4.02
CA LYS A 205 4.69 -23.11 -4.37
C LYS A 205 4.65 -22.93 -5.88
N ARG A 206 3.69 -22.14 -6.36
CA ARG A 206 3.58 -21.70 -7.74
C ARG A 206 3.15 -20.25 -7.78
N SER A 207 3.66 -19.54 -8.78
CA SER A 207 3.19 -18.18 -9.13
C SER A 207 2.49 -18.23 -10.47
N LEU A 208 1.33 -17.64 -10.52
CA LEU A 208 0.56 -17.43 -11.73
C LEU A 208 0.64 -15.95 -12.09
N SER A 209 0.83 -15.63 -13.35
CA SER A 209 0.88 -14.26 -13.84
C SER A 209 0.36 -14.26 -15.27
N VAL A 210 -0.77 -13.63 -15.48
CA VAL A 210 -1.45 -13.61 -16.77
C VAL A 210 -1.89 -12.21 -17.14
N HIS A 211 -1.85 -11.93 -18.44
CA HIS A 211 -2.40 -10.73 -19.04
C HIS A 211 -3.72 -11.10 -19.69
N VAL A 212 -4.83 -10.59 -19.19
CA VAL A 212 -6.17 -11.00 -19.58
C VAL A 212 -7.03 -9.80 -19.94
N PRO A 213 -8.04 -9.97 -20.80
CA PRO A 213 -9.01 -8.92 -21.08
C PRO A 213 -9.75 -8.48 -19.82
N MET A 214 -9.80 -7.16 -19.61
CA MET A 214 -10.53 -6.53 -18.51
C MET A 214 -11.30 -5.34 -19.04
N SER A 215 -12.56 -5.22 -18.68
CA SER A 215 -13.41 -4.10 -19.09
C SER A 215 -14.52 -3.88 -18.06
N GLY A 216 -15.08 -2.67 -18.05
CA GLY A 216 -16.16 -2.29 -17.14
C GLY A 216 -15.63 -1.67 -15.84
N ASP A 217 -16.34 -1.91 -14.73
CA ASP A 217 -16.07 -1.24 -13.45
C ASP A 217 -15.54 -2.19 -12.37
N GLY A 218 -15.08 -3.37 -12.76
CA GLY A 218 -14.53 -4.32 -11.80
C GLY A 218 -13.92 -5.55 -12.47
N VAL A 219 -13.17 -6.27 -11.67
CA VAL A 219 -12.50 -7.52 -12.06
C VAL A 219 -12.89 -8.61 -11.07
N ASN A 220 -13.44 -9.71 -11.58
CA ASN A 220 -13.74 -10.89 -10.78
C ASN A 220 -12.72 -11.99 -11.10
N VAL A 221 -12.10 -12.54 -10.07
CA VAL A 221 -11.17 -13.66 -10.19
C VAL A 221 -11.70 -14.81 -9.38
N GLU A 222 -11.79 -15.98 -9.98
CA GLU A 222 -12.16 -17.22 -9.32
C GLU A 222 -10.96 -18.18 -9.32
N MET A 223 -10.73 -18.80 -8.18
CA MET A 223 -9.69 -19.79 -7.99
C MET A 223 -10.32 -21.10 -7.57
N SER A 224 -10.08 -22.16 -8.33
CA SER A 224 -10.53 -23.51 -8.01
C SER A 224 -9.36 -24.47 -7.91
N PHE A 225 -9.59 -25.57 -7.20
CA PHE A 225 -8.61 -26.62 -6.96
C PHE A 225 -9.23 -27.98 -7.23
N GLU A 226 -8.62 -28.75 -8.12
CA GLU A 226 -8.98 -30.12 -8.41
C GLU A 226 -7.99 -31.06 -7.68
N PRO A 227 -8.40 -31.72 -6.59
CA PRO A 227 -7.50 -32.56 -5.81
C PRO A 227 -7.19 -33.86 -6.57
N GLY A 228 -5.90 -34.22 -6.65
CA GLY A 228 -5.44 -35.45 -7.30
C GLY A 228 -5.64 -36.71 -6.44
N ASN A 229 -5.80 -36.57 -5.13
CA ASN A 229 -6.09 -37.65 -4.20
C ASN A 229 -6.77 -37.13 -2.92
N ALA A 230 -7.11 -38.05 -2.00
CA ALA A 230 -7.83 -37.75 -0.78
C ALA A 230 -7.05 -36.88 0.23
N ASP A 231 -5.72 -36.87 0.15
CA ASP A 231 -4.83 -36.14 1.06
C ASP A 231 -4.36 -34.80 0.44
N ALA A 232 -4.88 -34.45 -0.73
CA ALA A 232 -4.49 -33.23 -1.41
C ALA A 232 -5.02 -31.99 -0.67
N GLU A 233 -4.15 -31.02 -0.52
CA GLU A 233 -4.44 -29.72 0.08
C GLU A 233 -3.87 -28.59 -0.80
N GLY A 234 -4.56 -27.47 -0.80
CA GLY A 234 -4.13 -26.28 -1.51
C GLY A 234 -4.36 -25.01 -0.70
N TRP A 235 -3.62 -23.96 -0.98
CA TRP A 235 -3.75 -22.65 -0.35
C TRP A 235 -3.51 -21.55 -1.36
N ILE A 236 -4.27 -20.47 -1.23
CA ILE A 236 -4.01 -19.21 -1.91
C ILE A 236 -3.19 -18.34 -0.95
N ASP A 237 -2.14 -17.73 -1.45
CA ASP A 237 -1.36 -16.74 -0.72
C ASP A 237 -1.96 -15.36 -0.99
N TYR A 238 -1.97 -14.96 -2.25
CA TYR A 238 -2.63 -13.73 -2.68
C TYR A 238 -3.22 -13.83 -4.08
N VAL A 239 -4.16 -12.94 -4.35
CA VAL A 239 -4.61 -12.57 -5.69
C VAL A 239 -4.44 -11.07 -5.86
N ARG A 240 -3.77 -10.63 -6.94
CA ARG A 240 -3.50 -9.23 -7.23
C ARG A 240 -3.91 -8.89 -8.64
N VAL A 241 -4.55 -7.73 -8.80
CA VAL A 241 -5.03 -7.22 -10.08
C VAL A 241 -4.40 -5.86 -10.35
N GLN A 242 -3.95 -5.64 -11.58
CA GLN A 242 -3.49 -4.35 -12.05
C GLN A 242 -4.04 -4.07 -13.44
N ALA A 243 -4.67 -2.92 -13.60
CA ALA A 243 -5.32 -2.55 -14.85
C ALA A 243 -5.25 -1.05 -15.09
N ARG A 244 -5.33 -0.63 -16.35
CA ARG A 244 -5.36 0.77 -16.71
C ARG A 244 -6.72 1.36 -16.39
N GLN A 245 -6.72 2.43 -15.59
CA GLN A 245 -7.91 3.15 -15.14
C GLN A 245 -7.84 4.61 -15.58
N ALA A 246 -8.98 5.19 -15.99
CA ALA A 246 -9.07 6.61 -16.27
C ALA A 246 -8.88 7.45 -15.01
N LEU A 247 -8.24 8.60 -15.15
CA LEU A 247 -8.16 9.61 -14.11
C LEU A 247 -9.50 10.35 -14.00
N VAL A 248 -10.43 9.75 -13.26
CA VAL A 248 -11.75 10.29 -12.97
C VAL A 248 -11.95 10.37 -11.47
N PHE A 249 -12.14 11.57 -10.94
CA PHE A 249 -12.36 11.78 -9.51
C PHE A 249 -13.78 11.40 -9.10
N SER A 250 -13.98 10.17 -8.67
CA SER A 250 -15.30 9.62 -8.34
C SER A 250 -15.60 9.54 -6.83
N SER A 251 -14.60 9.79 -5.99
CA SER A 251 -14.72 9.68 -4.53
C SER A 251 -14.02 10.83 -3.83
N GLY A 252 -14.14 10.91 -2.50
CA GLY A 252 -13.48 11.98 -1.74
C GLY A 252 -11.95 11.90 -1.69
N GLN A 253 -11.36 10.75 -2.02
CA GLN A 253 -9.92 10.52 -2.16
C GLN A 253 -9.68 9.61 -3.38
N PHE A 254 -8.67 9.93 -4.18
CA PHE A 254 -8.29 9.16 -5.35
C PHE A 254 -6.77 9.01 -5.43
N PHE A 255 -6.31 7.76 -5.43
CA PHE A 255 -4.89 7.44 -5.48
C PHE A 255 -4.47 7.18 -6.92
N ILE A 256 -3.41 7.85 -7.34
CA ILE A 256 -2.90 7.81 -8.71
C ILE A 256 -1.50 7.22 -8.67
N ASN A 257 -1.29 6.15 -9.42
CA ASN A 257 0.02 5.52 -9.57
C ASN A 257 0.51 5.87 -10.97
N GLY A 258 1.61 6.62 -11.05
CA GLY A 258 2.22 6.96 -12.31
C GLY A 258 2.65 5.70 -13.06
N THR A 259 2.68 5.80 -14.34
CA THR A 259 3.17 4.77 -15.24
C THR A 259 4.60 5.05 -15.69
N GLU A 260 5.19 4.14 -16.31
CA GLU A 260 6.58 3.75 -16.44
C GLU A 260 7.40 4.54 -17.45
N ASN A 261 6.84 5.49 -18.18
CA ASN A 261 7.61 6.26 -19.17
C ASN A 261 8.63 7.18 -18.46
N MET A 262 9.65 6.55 -17.88
CA MET A 262 10.72 7.29 -17.25
C MET A 262 11.55 8.02 -18.30
N SER A 263 11.57 9.34 -18.22
CA SER A 263 12.41 10.21 -19.01
C SER A 263 12.95 11.35 -18.15
N PHE A 264 14.24 11.29 -17.83
CA PHE A 264 14.87 12.22 -16.89
C PHE A 264 14.81 13.69 -17.29
N ASN A 265 14.59 13.99 -18.57
CA ASN A 265 14.60 15.35 -19.10
C ASN A 265 13.22 15.86 -19.48
N ASN A 266 12.15 15.15 -19.11
CA ASN A 266 10.78 15.46 -19.50
C ASN A 266 9.85 15.51 -18.31
N ALA A 267 8.70 16.14 -18.54
CA ALA A 267 7.56 16.14 -17.65
C ALA A 267 6.35 15.53 -18.33
N ALA A 268 5.47 14.94 -17.51
CA ALA A 268 4.12 14.62 -17.90
C ALA A 268 3.15 15.67 -17.36
N ARG A 269 2.08 15.92 -18.11
CA ARG A 269 0.90 16.62 -17.64
C ARG A 269 -0.19 15.59 -17.34
N TYR A 270 -0.61 15.54 -16.10
CA TYR A 270 -1.73 14.72 -15.68
C TYR A 270 -3.04 15.50 -15.85
N ARG A 271 -4.11 14.79 -16.23
CA ARG A 271 -5.45 15.35 -16.46
C ARG A 271 -6.47 14.53 -15.67
N LEU A 272 -6.95 15.07 -14.58
CA LEU A 272 -7.99 14.48 -13.74
C LEU A 272 -9.34 15.09 -14.10
N SER A 273 -10.28 14.28 -14.59
CA SER A 273 -11.64 14.70 -14.90
C SER A 273 -12.58 14.52 -13.70
N ALA A 274 -13.80 15.08 -13.80
CA ALA A 274 -14.79 15.13 -12.71
C ALA A 274 -14.21 15.72 -11.41
N SER A 275 -13.29 16.67 -11.53
CA SER A 275 -12.41 17.12 -10.45
C SER A 275 -12.73 18.52 -9.90
N SER A 276 -13.89 19.10 -10.23
CA SER A 276 -14.31 20.43 -9.77
C SER A 276 -14.36 20.57 -8.25
N SER A 277 -14.42 19.48 -7.52
CA SER A 277 -14.46 19.43 -6.05
C SER A 277 -13.14 19.02 -5.40
N VAL A 278 -12.05 18.89 -6.15
CA VAL A 278 -10.73 18.54 -5.60
C VAL A 278 -10.11 19.76 -4.94
N ASP A 279 -9.77 19.65 -3.66
CA ASP A 279 -9.11 20.72 -2.93
C ASP A 279 -7.58 20.66 -3.09
N GLN A 280 -7.02 19.44 -3.08
CA GLN A 280 -5.57 19.23 -3.12
C GLN A 280 -5.19 18.01 -3.96
N ILE A 281 -4.01 18.09 -4.58
CA ILE A 281 -3.30 16.92 -5.14
C ILE A 281 -1.88 16.94 -4.59
N TRP A 282 -1.52 15.92 -3.84
CA TRP A 282 -0.17 15.77 -3.29
C TRP A 282 0.62 14.73 -4.05
N ASP A 283 1.89 15.02 -4.32
CA ASP A 283 2.88 14.02 -4.68
C ASP A 283 3.31 13.29 -3.40
N VAL A 284 2.99 12.01 -3.32
CA VAL A 284 3.26 11.12 -2.18
C VAL A 284 4.25 10.02 -2.56
N THR A 285 5.08 10.28 -3.57
CA THR A 285 6.15 9.37 -3.98
C THR A 285 7.09 9.09 -2.81
N ASP A 286 7.46 10.12 -2.06
CA ASP A 286 8.00 10.00 -0.71
C ASP A 286 6.87 10.22 0.32
N PRO A 287 6.38 9.18 0.98
CA PRO A 287 5.24 9.29 1.89
C PRO A 287 5.53 10.07 3.17
N LEU A 288 6.80 10.22 3.56
CA LEU A 288 7.20 11.01 4.73
C LEU A 288 7.40 12.48 4.39
N SER A 289 7.57 12.80 3.12
CA SER A 289 7.84 14.14 2.63
C SER A 289 6.97 14.50 1.42
N PRO A 290 5.64 14.43 1.55
CA PRO A 290 4.74 14.77 0.46
C PRO A 290 4.93 16.23 0.01
N LEU A 291 4.63 16.49 -1.27
CA LEU A 291 4.68 17.82 -1.88
C LEU A 291 3.31 18.18 -2.45
N ARG A 292 2.92 19.42 -2.34
CA ARG A 292 1.67 19.94 -2.91
C ARG A 292 1.89 20.37 -4.35
N ASN A 293 1.15 19.82 -5.29
CA ASN A 293 1.24 20.17 -6.69
C ASN A 293 0.58 21.54 -6.99
N PHE A 294 1.14 22.25 -7.98
CA PHE A 294 0.47 23.40 -8.58
C PHE A 294 -0.63 22.90 -9.52
N LEU A 295 -1.86 23.32 -9.23
CA LEU A 295 -3.03 22.90 -9.98
C LEU A 295 -3.48 23.99 -10.94
N SER A 296 -3.87 23.59 -12.14
CA SER A 296 -4.62 24.43 -13.08
C SER A 296 -5.95 23.74 -13.35
N GLN A 297 -7.05 24.48 -13.19
CA GLN A 297 -8.39 23.96 -13.39
C GLN A 297 -9.05 24.63 -14.59
N GLU A 298 -9.59 23.82 -15.48
CA GLU A 298 -10.36 24.25 -16.63
C GLU A 298 -11.67 23.47 -16.69
N GLY A 299 -12.75 24.13 -16.35
CA GLY A 299 -14.06 23.49 -16.18
C GLY A 299 -14.01 22.40 -15.12
N ASP A 300 -14.29 21.18 -15.50
CA ASP A 300 -14.32 19.99 -14.62
C ASP A 300 -13.04 19.15 -14.72
N VAL A 301 -11.96 19.73 -15.25
CA VAL A 301 -10.66 19.06 -15.39
C VAL A 301 -9.60 19.81 -14.60
N THR A 302 -8.93 19.11 -13.70
CA THR A 302 -7.75 19.60 -13.00
C THR A 302 -6.49 19.01 -13.62
N THR A 303 -5.49 19.87 -13.87
CA THR A 303 -4.21 19.43 -14.42
C THR A 303 -3.05 19.84 -13.52
N TRP A 304 -2.00 19.03 -13.53
CA TRP A 304 -0.72 19.36 -12.91
C TRP A 304 0.43 18.75 -13.72
N LYS A 305 1.62 19.25 -13.49
CA LYS A 305 2.84 18.74 -14.12
C LYS A 305 3.71 18.03 -13.10
N ALA A 306 4.32 16.93 -13.50
CA ALA A 306 5.33 16.25 -12.69
C ALA A 306 6.47 15.73 -13.57
N ARG A 307 7.66 15.62 -12.99
CA ARG A 307 8.80 14.99 -13.67
C ARG A 307 8.55 13.52 -13.89
N GLN A 308 9.11 12.98 -14.98
CA GLN A 308 9.07 11.54 -15.29
C GLN A 308 10.36 10.80 -14.90
N ASP A 309 11.07 11.31 -13.91
CA ASP A 309 12.35 10.75 -13.42
C ASP A 309 12.19 9.53 -12.48
N THR A 310 10.99 9.26 -12.06
CA THR A 310 10.63 8.11 -11.21
C THR A 310 9.15 7.77 -11.35
N THR A 311 8.76 6.58 -10.91
CA THR A 311 7.35 6.17 -10.84
C THR A 311 6.65 6.98 -9.74
N ARG A 312 5.92 8.03 -10.15
CA ARG A 312 5.26 8.96 -9.25
C ARG A 312 3.98 8.37 -8.66
N ARG A 313 3.66 8.80 -7.44
CA ARG A 313 2.39 8.51 -6.79
C ARG A 313 1.76 9.81 -6.32
N PHE A 314 0.45 9.94 -6.58
CA PHE A 314 -0.30 11.11 -6.13
C PHE A 314 -1.55 10.70 -5.36
N VAL A 315 -2.03 11.60 -4.53
CA VAL A 315 -3.37 11.53 -3.93
C VAL A 315 -4.10 12.83 -4.21
N ALA A 316 -5.24 12.72 -4.88
CA ALA A 316 -6.20 13.82 -5.03
C ALA A 316 -7.28 13.65 -3.95
N PHE A 317 -7.64 14.72 -3.26
CA PHE A 317 -8.63 14.62 -2.19
C PHE A 317 -9.38 15.93 -1.95
N ARG A 318 -10.53 15.79 -1.25
CA ARG A 318 -11.27 16.87 -0.63
C ARG A 318 -11.00 16.89 0.87
N TYR A 319 -10.86 18.03 1.46
CA TYR A 319 -10.65 18.16 2.90
C TYR A 319 -11.74 17.44 3.72
N GLY A 320 -13.01 17.62 3.34
CA GLY A 320 -14.12 16.97 4.03
C GLY A 320 -14.19 15.44 3.89
N ALA A 321 -13.36 14.84 3.02
CA ALA A 321 -13.27 13.39 2.84
C ALA A 321 -12.00 12.78 3.46
N ALA A 322 -11.17 13.60 4.10
CA ALA A 322 -10.01 13.10 4.82
C ALA A 322 -10.44 12.21 6.00
N LYS A 323 -9.75 11.10 6.19
CA LYS A 323 -10.04 10.19 7.31
C LYS A 323 -9.51 10.79 8.60
N SER A 324 -10.32 10.72 9.66
CA SER A 324 -9.89 11.11 11.00
C SER A 324 -9.03 10.04 11.66
N VAL A 325 -8.02 10.48 12.39
CA VAL A 325 -7.20 9.60 13.23
C VAL A 325 -7.93 9.26 14.53
N ARG A 326 -7.68 8.07 15.06
CA ARG A 326 -8.18 7.67 16.37
C ARG A 326 -7.15 8.04 17.44
N PRO A 327 -7.47 8.90 18.43
CA PRO A 327 -6.56 9.17 19.54
C PRO A 327 -6.42 7.93 20.43
N MET A 328 -5.18 7.58 20.76
CA MET A 328 -4.86 6.44 21.61
C MET A 328 -4.43 6.83 23.04
N GLY A 329 -4.29 8.12 23.32
CA GLY A 329 -3.84 8.64 24.60
C GLY A 329 -2.45 9.27 24.55
N SER A 330 -1.96 9.69 25.70
CA SER A 330 -0.61 10.22 25.84
C SER A 330 0.41 9.11 26.07
N VAL A 331 1.62 9.30 25.55
CA VAL A 331 2.76 8.42 25.77
C VAL A 331 3.85 9.24 26.46
N ASP A 332 4.47 8.66 27.46
CA ASP A 332 5.63 9.26 28.09
C ASP A 332 6.82 9.28 27.12
N ASN A 333 7.61 10.34 27.21
CA ASN A 333 8.85 10.41 26.43
C ASN A 333 9.89 9.47 27.06
N LEU A 334 10.19 8.39 26.37
CA LEU A 334 11.22 7.44 26.79
C LEU A 334 12.56 7.82 26.17
N ASP A 335 13.56 8.10 27.00
CA ASP A 335 14.93 8.35 26.55
C ASP A 335 15.69 7.02 26.43
N LEU A 336 15.38 6.25 25.39
CA LEU A 336 16.05 4.97 25.13
C LEU A 336 17.51 5.15 24.69
N HIS A 337 17.84 6.27 24.05
CA HIS A 337 19.21 6.58 23.64
C HIS A 337 20.10 7.03 24.81
N GLY A 338 19.50 7.58 25.86
CA GLY A 338 20.20 7.96 27.09
C GLY A 338 20.45 6.79 28.06
N LEU A 339 19.90 5.61 27.77
CA LEU A 339 20.17 4.42 28.56
C LEU A 339 21.65 4.02 28.39
N GLY A 340 22.31 3.69 29.50
CA GLY A 340 23.64 3.12 29.47
C GLY A 340 23.69 1.74 28.85
N HIS A 341 24.85 1.08 28.94
CA HIS A 341 24.99 -0.30 28.48
C HIS A 341 23.99 -1.22 29.22
N LEU A 342 23.21 -1.98 28.43
CA LEU A 342 22.26 -2.95 28.95
C LEU A 342 22.71 -4.35 28.53
N ASP A 343 22.78 -5.28 29.49
CA ASP A 343 23.12 -6.69 29.22
C ASP A 343 21.94 -7.47 28.69
N LEU A 344 20.70 -7.06 29.00
CA LEU A 344 19.47 -7.75 28.61
C LEU A 344 18.33 -6.74 28.45
N VAL A 345 17.57 -6.86 27.35
CA VAL A 345 16.30 -6.17 27.13
C VAL A 345 15.21 -7.21 26.95
N ILE A 346 14.18 -7.14 27.76
CA ILE A 346 13.01 -8.01 27.64
C ILE A 346 11.83 -7.17 27.15
N VAL A 347 11.27 -7.54 25.99
CA VAL A 347 10.04 -6.95 25.46
C VAL A 347 8.91 -7.93 25.71
N THR A 348 7.88 -7.48 26.42
CA THR A 348 6.77 -8.34 26.83
C THR A 348 5.44 -7.61 26.74
N VAL A 349 4.34 -8.35 26.79
CA VAL A 349 2.99 -7.82 26.91
C VAL A 349 2.53 -7.86 28.38
N PRO A 350 1.58 -7.01 28.81
CA PRO A 350 1.14 -6.96 30.22
C PRO A 350 0.76 -8.33 30.81
N LEU A 351 0.18 -9.20 29.99
CA LEU A 351 -0.21 -10.55 30.41
C LEU A 351 0.99 -11.42 30.85
N LEU A 352 2.17 -11.20 30.28
CA LEU A 352 3.38 -12.00 30.53
C LEU A 352 4.41 -11.26 31.40
N ASP A 353 4.11 -10.04 31.87
CA ASP A 353 5.05 -9.20 32.63
C ASP A 353 5.56 -9.90 33.90
N SER A 354 4.70 -10.62 34.62
CA SER A 354 5.09 -11.36 35.81
C SER A 354 6.04 -12.54 35.54
N ALA A 355 5.99 -13.11 34.34
CA ALA A 355 6.88 -14.20 33.94
C ALA A 355 8.21 -13.66 33.34
N ALA A 356 8.21 -12.41 32.88
CA ALA A 356 9.39 -11.76 32.32
C ALA A 356 10.31 -11.15 33.39
N ARG A 357 9.80 -10.89 34.59
CA ARG A 357 10.53 -10.41 35.77
C ARG A 357 11.13 -11.55 36.60
#